data_ebe88a85275b4658a841300b577a4b36
#
_entry.id   ebe88a85275b4658a841300b577a4b36
#
_cell.length_a   1.000
_cell.length_b   1.000
_cell.length_c   1.000
_cell.angle_alpha   90.00
_cell.angle_beta   90.00
_cell.angle_gamma   90.00
#
_symmetry.space_group_name_H-M   'P 1'
#
loop_
_entity.id
_entity.type
_entity.pdbx_description
1 polymer ?
#
loop_
_entity_poly.entity_id
_entity_poly.type
_entity_poly.pdbx_seq_one_letter_code
_entity_poly.pdbx_strand_id
1 'polypeptide(L)'
;MKTFVAAAVLLVAVAAHATPTTTFWAPSTTAIQPFLVPHFTYDTYFWNKPAQGSAGSPIYPVTTGLTMGVLPFDNLQLEVGFDLLLPGSDPLLLNAKLGVPEDKLFSFQPSLAVGIFGVGTKTSSATTPGTDFNILYAQLQHTIPGVGGYVSAGGYYSLQDRLFQASDGSGTQRAGFMGGFISPDITINAPWLQKINFTADVQTGKNAFGAVGGGVYFYFSDKVDVLTGPVYFFDAGSQPGGRQWFWTVQLDVDMPLMSSPAATPTPAPPKAASVPADGKTTAAAAPPADGTSREAEAPKKP
;
A
#
# COMPACT_ATOMS: atom_id res chain seq x y z
N MET A 1 -9.51 41.80 30.49
CA MET A 1 -8.45 41.45 29.54
C MET A 1 -8.51 39.95 29.27
N LYS A 2 -9.04 39.54 28.13
CA LYS A 2 -9.14 38.13 27.72
C LYS A 2 -7.98 37.86 26.75
N THR A 3 -6.98 37.14 27.23
CA THR A 3 -5.80 36.73 26.41
C THR A 3 -6.23 35.56 25.53
N PHE A 4 -6.38 35.83 24.25
CA PHE A 4 -6.48 34.78 23.22
C PHE A 4 -5.07 34.19 23.02
N VAL A 5 -4.86 32.96 23.43
CA VAL A 5 -3.70 32.16 23.03
C VAL A 5 -4.02 31.62 21.63
N ALA A 6 -3.48 32.26 20.62
CA ALA A 6 -3.49 31.71 19.27
C ALA A 6 -2.43 30.59 19.23
N ALA A 7 -2.86 29.35 19.26
CA ALA A 7 -2.01 28.21 18.93
C ALA A 7 -1.69 28.27 17.43
N ALA A 8 -0.49 28.72 17.10
CA ALA A 8 0.05 28.59 15.75
C ALA A 8 0.36 27.12 15.51
N VAL A 9 -0.53 26.38 14.84
CA VAL A 9 -0.26 25.08 14.31
C VAL A 9 0.73 25.27 13.17
N LEU A 10 1.99 24.92 13.37
CA LEU A 10 2.97 24.81 12.31
C LEU A 10 2.54 23.66 11.40
N LEU A 11 1.85 23.98 10.31
CA LEU A 11 1.54 23.04 9.24
C LEU A 11 2.82 22.77 8.45
N VAL A 12 3.48 21.67 8.76
CA VAL A 12 4.50 21.11 7.89
C VAL A 12 3.77 20.58 6.66
N ALA A 13 4.02 21.19 5.51
CA ALA A 13 3.51 20.70 4.24
C ALA A 13 4.19 19.37 3.92
N VAL A 14 3.52 18.26 4.23
CA VAL A 14 3.87 16.96 3.68
C VAL A 14 3.40 16.98 2.23
N ALA A 15 4.27 16.66 1.30
CA ALA A 15 3.86 16.43 -0.08
C ALA A 15 2.82 15.28 -0.06
N ALA A 16 1.58 15.60 -0.39
CA ALA A 16 0.53 14.60 -0.52
C ALA A 16 0.83 13.82 -1.80
N HIS A 17 1.29 12.59 -1.64
CA HIS A 17 1.35 11.62 -2.73
C HIS A 17 0.09 10.76 -2.63
N ALA A 18 -0.49 10.40 -3.77
CA ALA A 18 -1.56 9.40 -3.81
C ALA A 18 -1.06 8.15 -3.08
N THR A 19 -1.68 7.86 -1.95
CA THR A 19 -1.23 6.83 -1.03
C THR A 19 -2.29 5.75 -1.00
N PRO A 20 -2.05 4.58 -1.58
CA PRO A 20 -3.06 3.55 -1.66
C PRO A 20 -3.43 3.04 -0.26
N THR A 21 -4.71 3.08 0.08
CA THR A 21 -5.26 2.46 1.30
C THR A 21 -5.12 0.95 1.27
N THR A 22 -5.27 0.38 0.09
CA THR A 22 -4.95 -1.01 -0.26
C THR A 22 -3.77 -1.02 -1.23
N THR A 23 -3.02 -2.11 -1.30
CA THR A 23 -1.90 -2.20 -2.25
C THR A 23 -2.40 -2.55 -3.64
N PHE A 24 -3.20 -3.59 -3.77
CA PHE A 24 -3.80 -4.02 -5.04
C PHE A 24 -5.19 -4.61 -4.84
N TRP A 25 -5.30 -5.64 -4.02
CA TRP A 25 -6.54 -6.33 -3.67
C TRP A 25 -6.86 -6.21 -2.17
N ALA A 26 -5.86 -6.31 -1.32
CA ALA A 26 -5.99 -6.38 0.13
C ALA A 26 -5.44 -5.13 0.83
N PRO A 27 -5.88 -4.80 2.06
CA PRO A 27 -5.29 -3.74 2.86
C PRO A 27 -3.89 -4.13 3.40
N SER A 28 -2.98 -4.45 2.50
CA SER A 28 -1.65 -4.98 2.78
C SER A 28 -0.57 -3.92 2.94
N THR A 29 -0.93 -2.64 3.01
CA THR A 29 -0.01 -1.52 3.24
C THR A 29 -0.22 -0.87 4.60
N THR A 30 0.85 -0.32 5.18
CA THR A 30 0.78 0.53 6.39
C THR A 30 0.62 2.02 6.08
N ALA A 31 0.59 2.39 4.80
CA ALA A 31 0.39 3.78 4.40
C ALA A 31 -0.96 4.30 4.92
N ILE A 32 -0.95 5.53 5.45
CA ILE A 32 -2.11 6.23 5.99
C ILE A 32 -2.29 7.52 5.21
N GLN A 33 -3.53 7.84 4.84
CA GLN A 33 -3.81 9.10 4.17
C GLN A 33 -3.36 10.30 5.00
N PRO A 34 -2.73 11.30 4.39
CA PRO A 34 -2.31 12.51 5.07
C PRO A 34 -3.49 13.25 5.70
N PHE A 35 -3.22 13.99 6.77
CA PHE A 35 -4.23 14.76 7.48
C PHE A 35 -4.97 15.74 6.57
N LEU A 36 -6.30 15.65 6.52
CA LEU A 36 -7.21 16.45 5.68
C LEU A 36 -6.91 16.35 4.18
N VAL A 37 -6.41 15.22 3.73
CA VAL A 37 -6.31 14.88 2.30
C VAL A 37 -7.30 13.77 2.00
N PRO A 38 -8.51 14.08 1.50
CA PRO A 38 -9.41 13.08 0.97
C PRO A 38 -8.80 12.34 -0.21
N HIS A 39 -8.90 11.04 -0.17
CA HIS A 39 -8.51 10.10 -1.20
C HIS A 39 -9.77 9.44 -1.76
N PHE A 40 -10.07 9.73 -3.00
CA PHE A 40 -11.19 9.12 -3.73
C PHE A 40 -10.69 7.96 -4.56
N THR A 41 -11.41 6.84 -4.50
CA THR A 41 -11.13 5.64 -5.27
C THR A 41 -12.31 5.27 -6.17
N TYR A 42 -12.02 4.74 -7.35
CA TYR A 42 -13.00 4.14 -8.24
C TYR A 42 -12.41 2.89 -8.88
N ASP A 43 -12.80 1.72 -8.40
CA ASP A 43 -12.27 0.44 -8.77
C ASP A 43 -13.29 -0.35 -9.59
N THR A 44 -12.83 -0.93 -10.68
CA THR A 44 -13.65 -1.81 -11.52
C THR A 44 -13.02 -3.19 -11.58
N TYR A 45 -13.88 -4.21 -11.54
CA TYR A 45 -13.45 -5.60 -11.62
C TYR A 45 -14.23 -6.28 -12.74
N PHE A 46 -13.51 -6.88 -13.69
CA PHE A 46 -14.13 -7.56 -14.83
C PHE A 46 -13.38 -8.84 -15.18
N TRP A 47 -14.06 -9.71 -15.85
CA TRP A 47 -13.45 -10.95 -16.32
C TRP A 47 -12.72 -10.73 -17.63
N ASN A 48 -11.57 -11.37 -17.76
CA ASN A 48 -10.75 -11.34 -18.97
C ASN A 48 -11.35 -12.11 -20.16
N LYS A 49 -12.48 -12.81 -19.95
CA LYS A 49 -13.23 -13.52 -20.98
C LYS A 49 -14.73 -13.24 -20.81
N PRO A 50 -15.49 -13.13 -21.92
CA PRO A 50 -16.94 -13.00 -21.85
C PRO A 50 -17.55 -14.11 -20.98
N ALA A 51 -18.58 -13.76 -20.22
CA ALA A 51 -19.36 -14.74 -19.49
C ALA A 51 -20.06 -15.68 -20.48
N GLN A 52 -19.91 -16.99 -20.31
CA GLN A 52 -20.72 -17.96 -21.00
C GLN A 52 -21.91 -18.31 -20.11
N GLY A 53 -23.12 -18.16 -20.63
CA GLY A 53 -24.35 -18.45 -19.91
C GLY A 53 -24.68 -17.41 -18.84
N SER A 54 -25.34 -17.83 -17.78
CA SER A 54 -25.80 -17.01 -16.67
C SER A 54 -24.71 -16.70 -15.62
N ALA A 55 -23.43 -16.87 -15.95
CA ALA A 55 -22.33 -16.50 -15.06
C ALA A 55 -22.35 -14.97 -14.87
N GLY A 56 -22.79 -14.53 -13.70
CA GLY A 56 -22.98 -13.13 -13.34
C GLY A 56 -21.70 -12.29 -13.39
N SER A 57 -21.83 -11.02 -13.14
CA SER A 57 -20.72 -10.10 -12.89
C SER A 57 -19.90 -10.55 -11.67
N PRO A 58 -18.67 -10.03 -11.47
CA PRO A 58 -17.95 -10.15 -10.20
C PRO A 58 -18.85 -9.77 -9.01
N ILE A 59 -18.55 -10.30 -7.82
CA ILE A 59 -19.32 -9.98 -6.60
C ILE A 59 -19.36 -8.45 -6.39
N TYR A 60 -18.25 -7.77 -6.69
CA TYR A 60 -18.10 -6.33 -6.57
C TYR A 60 -17.61 -5.73 -7.88
N PRO A 61 -18.50 -5.55 -8.87
CA PRO A 61 -18.08 -5.06 -10.18
C PRO A 61 -17.54 -3.62 -10.14
N VAL A 62 -17.98 -2.82 -9.19
CA VAL A 62 -17.48 -1.48 -8.93
C VAL A 62 -17.42 -1.24 -7.43
N THR A 63 -16.27 -0.78 -6.96
CA THR A 63 -16.11 -0.21 -5.63
C THR A 63 -15.71 1.25 -5.78
N THR A 64 -16.37 2.15 -5.08
CA THR A 64 -15.96 3.55 -5.03
C THR A 64 -16.00 4.03 -3.60
N GLY A 65 -15.01 4.80 -3.19
CA GLY A 65 -14.85 5.15 -1.80
C GLY A 65 -14.18 6.49 -1.57
N LEU A 66 -14.19 6.87 -0.32
CA LEU A 66 -13.49 8.05 0.16
C LEU A 66 -12.81 7.71 1.48
N THR A 67 -11.51 7.97 1.56
CA THR A 67 -10.70 7.81 2.78
C THR A 67 -10.00 9.12 3.09
N MET A 68 -9.79 9.46 4.34
CA MET A 68 -9.12 10.68 4.74
C MET A 68 -8.34 10.48 6.05
N GLY A 69 -7.16 11.05 6.14
CA GLY A 69 -6.43 11.17 7.40
C GLY A 69 -7.10 12.17 8.34
N VAL A 70 -7.28 11.79 9.61
CA VAL A 70 -8.02 12.59 10.60
C VAL A 70 -7.18 12.99 11.81
N LEU A 71 -5.95 12.49 11.96
CA LEU A 71 -5.02 12.92 13.00
C LEU A 71 -3.86 13.74 12.41
N PRO A 72 -3.55 14.91 13.00
CA PRO A 72 -2.49 15.80 12.51
C PRO A 72 -1.10 15.46 13.07
N PHE A 73 -0.83 14.21 13.44
CA PHE A 73 0.42 13.82 14.08
C PHE A 73 1.33 13.06 13.13
N ASP A 74 2.63 13.37 13.16
CA ASP A 74 3.63 12.72 12.31
C ASP A 74 4.01 11.31 12.77
N ASN A 75 3.78 11.00 14.05
CA ASN A 75 4.19 9.74 14.68
C ASN A 75 3.03 8.79 14.97
N LEU A 76 1.80 9.24 14.84
CA LEU A 76 0.60 8.43 14.99
C LEU A 76 -0.48 8.98 14.05
N GLN A 77 -0.85 8.21 13.07
CA GLN A 77 -1.78 8.59 12.02
C GLN A 77 -3.02 7.72 12.05
N LEU A 78 -4.16 8.30 11.75
CA LEU A 78 -5.43 7.59 11.64
C LEU A 78 -6.12 8.03 10.36
N GLU A 79 -6.51 7.07 9.54
CA GLU A 79 -7.46 7.29 8.45
C GLU A 79 -8.80 6.64 8.76
N VAL A 80 -9.85 7.26 8.26
CA VAL A 80 -11.20 6.72 8.25
C VAL A 80 -11.78 6.89 6.85
N GLY A 81 -12.63 5.96 6.47
CA GLY A 81 -13.23 6.02 5.14
C GLY A 81 -14.45 5.15 5.01
N PHE A 82 -15.03 5.20 3.83
CA PHE A 82 -16.10 4.32 3.42
C PHE A 82 -15.94 3.90 1.97
N ASP A 83 -16.49 2.73 1.64
CA ASP A 83 -16.64 2.24 0.29
C ASP A 83 -18.11 1.96 -0.01
N LEU A 84 -18.47 2.10 -1.27
CA LEU A 84 -19.76 1.72 -1.82
C LEU A 84 -19.54 0.57 -2.83
N LEU A 85 -20.15 -0.56 -2.55
CA LEU A 85 -20.16 -1.72 -3.44
C LEU A 85 -21.35 -1.62 -4.40
N LEU A 86 -21.07 -1.40 -5.69
CA LEU A 86 -22.10 -1.15 -6.69
C LEU A 86 -22.18 -2.26 -7.75
N PRO A 87 -23.41 -2.61 -8.19
CA PRO A 87 -24.69 -2.20 -7.66
C PRO A 87 -25.08 -3.06 -6.45
N GLY A 88 -25.45 -2.45 -5.35
CA GLY A 88 -25.88 -3.16 -4.15
C GLY A 88 -27.04 -2.43 -3.47
N SER A 89 -27.96 -3.17 -2.82
CA SER A 89 -29.04 -2.58 -2.01
C SER A 89 -28.51 -2.01 -0.68
N ASP A 90 -27.40 -2.55 -0.20
CA ASP A 90 -26.76 -2.17 1.08
C ASP A 90 -25.26 -1.93 0.82
N PRO A 91 -24.91 -0.90 0.03
CA PRO A 91 -23.58 -0.79 -0.54
C PRO A 91 -22.51 -0.29 0.44
N LEU A 92 -22.90 0.29 1.57
CA LEU A 92 -21.99 1.02 2.46
C LEU A 92 -21.12 0.08 3.30
N LEU A 93 -19.82 0.28 3.22
CA LEU A 93 -18.78 -0.32 4.06
C LEU A 93 -17.97 0.78 4.73
N LEU A 94 -17.67 0.64 6.01
CA LEU A 94 -16.81 1.56 6.75
C LEU A 94 -15.44 0.93 6.97
N ASN A 95 -14.41 1.78 6.96
CA ASN A 95 -13.01 1.38 7.12
C ASN A 95 -12.30 2.34 8.09
N ALA A 96 -11.33 1.80 8.84
CA ALA A 96 -10.43 2.61 9.64
C ALA A 96 -9.05 1.94 9.73
N LYS A 97 -7.98 2.73 9.72
CA LYS A 97 -6.61 2.26 9.88
C LYS A 97 -5.81 3.25 10.73
N LEU A 98 -5.20 2.74 11.80
CA LEU A 98 -4.30 3.46 12.70
C LEU A 98 -2.88 2.97 12.44
N GLY A 99 -1.94 3.89 12.26
CA GLY A 99 -0.57 3.53 11.94
C GLY A 99 0.49 4.43 12.56
N VAL A 100 1.68 3.88 12.65
CA VAL A 100 2.91 4.57 13.04
C VAL A 100 3.87 4.45 11.86
N PRO A 101 4.28 5.56 11.23
CA PRO A 101 5.24 5.53 10.11
C PRO A 101 6.60 4.99 10.53
N GLU A 102 7.39 4.60 9.54
CA GLU A 102 8.75 4.09 9.71
C GLU A 102 9.65 5.09 10.46
N ASP A 103 10.55 4.60 11.32
CA ASP A 103 11.53 5.39 12.09
C ASP A 103 10.96 6.43 13.08
N LYS A 104 9.68 6.38 13.41
CA LYS A 104 9.05 7.39 14.30
C LYS A 104 9.19 7.08 15.79
N LEU A 105 9.36 5.82 16.18
CA LEU A 105 9.54 5.41 17.56
C LEU A 105 11.02 5.19 17.91
N PHE A 106 11.75 4.55 17.01
CA PHE A 106 13.20 4.31 17.11
C PHE A 106 13.76 4.01 15.71
N SER A 107 15.08 4.21 15.54
CA SER A 107 15.76 3.95 14.25
C SER A 107 15.59 2.52 13.78
N PHE A 108 15.35 2.33 12.51
CA PHE A 108 15.06 1.04 11.84
C PHE A 108 13.74 0.38 12.26
N GLN A 109 12.87 1.07 12.98
CA GLN A 109 11.53 0.57 13.26
C GLN A 109 10.75 0.52 11.95
N PRO A 110 10.17 -0.66 11.57
CA PRO A 110 9.27 -0.73 10.43
C PRO A 110 8.00 0.09 10.68
N SER A 111 7.36 0.58 9.66
CA SER A 111 6.02 1.13 9.81
C SER A 111 5.03 0.05 10.27
N LEU A 112 4.06 0.46 11.07
CA LEU A 112 3.09 -0.41 11.72
C LEU A 112 1.68 0.10 11.39
N ALA A 113 0.74 -0.79 11.10
CA ALA A 113 -0.66 -0.43 11.03
C ALA A 113 -1.54 -1.53 11.59
N VAL A 114 -2.66 -1.10 12.20
CA VAL A 114 -3.77 -1.96 12.58
C VAL A 114 -5.05 -1.33 12.05
N GLY A 115 -6.00 -2.14 11.61
CA GLY A 115 -7.22 -1.59 11.05
C GLY A 115 -8.38 -2.56 11.05
N ILE A 116 -9.52 -2.01 10.65
CA ILE A 116 -10.72 -2.76 10.33
C ILE A 116 -11.19 -2.35 8.94
N PHE A 117 -11.51 -3.35 8.13
CA PHE A 117 -11.92 -3.19 6.74
C PHE A 117 -13.27 -3.86 6.51
N GLY A 118 -14.14 -3.20 5.75
CA GLY A 118 -15.40 -3.76 5.29
C GLY A 118 -16.44 -3.92 6.40
N VAL A 119 -16.62 -2.92 7.29
CA VAL A 119 -17.70 -2.89 8.27
C VAL A 119 -18.99 -2.49 7.55
N GLY A 120 -19.72 -3.49 7.09
CA GLY A 120 -20.95 -3.27 6.31
C GLY A 120 -22.21 -3.18 7.15
N THR A 121 -23.26 -2.67 6.52
CA THR A 121 -24.56 -2.38 7.16
C THR A 121 -25.51 -3.56 7.15
N LYS A 122 -25.24 -4.57 6.31
CA LYS A 122 -26.07 -5.77 6.20
C LYS A 122 -25.39 -6.97 6.83
N THR A 123 -26.01 -7.50 7.88
CA THR A 123 -25.50 -8.68 8.57
C THR A 123 -25.70 -9.96 7.73
N SER A 124 -24.67 -10.77 7.64
CA SER A 124 -24.72 -12.12 7.04
C SER A 124 -25.60 -13.05 7.85
N SER A 125 -26.35 -13.90 7.16
CA SER A 125 -27.14 -14.98 7.76
C SER A 125 -26.62 -16.34 7.32
N ALA A 126 -27.15 -17.40 7.87
CA ALA A 126 -26.77 -18.78 7.48
C ALA A 126 -26.99 -19.07 5.99
N THR A 127 -27.95 -18.39 5.35
CA THR A 127 -28.33 -18.63 3.94
C THR A 127 -27.98 -17.51 2.99
N THR A 128 -27.77 -16.28 3.50
CA THR A 128 -27.55 -15.08 2.67
C THR A 128 -26.30 -14.33 3.10
N PRO A 129 -25.34 -14.09 2.18
CA PRO A 129 -24.21 -13.23 2.44
C PRO A 129 -24.67 -11.79 2.74
N GLY A 130 -24.05 -11.17 3.73
CA GLY A 130 -24.20 -9.74 4.03
C GLY A 130 -23.04 -8.93 3.43
N THR A 131 -22.88 -7.72 3.96
CA THR A 131 -21.76 -6.83 3.67
C THR A 131 -20.86 -6.62 4.89
N ASP A 132 -21.12 -7.33 5.97
CA ASP A 132 -20.42 -7.28 7.27
C ASP A 132 -19.11 -8.09 7.24
N PHE A 133 -18.19 -7.75 6.35
CA PHE A 133 -16.92 -8.49 6.21
C PHE A 133 -16.10 -8.42 7.49
N ASN A 134 -16.07 -7.26 8.16
CA ASN A 134 -15.50 -7.03 9.48
C ASN A 134 -14.09 -7.63 9.63
N ILE A 135 -13.22 -7.33 8.69
CA ILE A 135 -11.85 -7.87 8.65
C ILE A 135 -10.94 -6.99 9.51
N LEU A 136 -10.54 -7.50 10.66
CA LEU A 136 -9.46 -6.92 11.47
C LEU A 136 -8.12 -7.33 10.84
N TYR A 137 -7.15 -6.42 10.84
CA TYR A 137 -5.82 -6.71 10.33
C TYR A 137 -4.71 -5.94 11.06
N ALA A 138 -3.50 -6.49 10.98
CA ALA A 138 -2.28 -5.83 11.43
C ALA A 138 -1.18 -6.05 10.39
N GLN A 139 -0.42 -5.00 10.09
CA GLN A 139 0.63 -4.99 9.07
C GLN A 139 1.91 -4.37 9.60
N LEU A 140 3.03 -4.93 9.16
CA LEU A 140 4.36 -4.35 9.21
C LEU A 140 4.79 -4.03 7.79
N GLN A 141 5.47 -2.91 7.59
CA GLN A 141 6.02 -2.54 6.29
C GLN A 141 7.41 -1.93 6.47
N HIS A 142 8.31 -2.25 5.55
CA HIS A 142 9.65 -1.68 5.55
C HIS A 142 10.03 -1.25 4.14
N THR A 143 10.58 -0.02 4.06
CA THR A 143 11.15 0.51 2.83
C THR A 143 12.43 -0.26 2.50
N ILE A 144 12.62 -0.64 1.23
CA ILE A 144 13.81 -1.38 0.80
C ILE A 144 15.01 -0.43 0.77
N PRO A 145 16.01 -0.60 1.67
CA PRO A 145 17.11 0.35 1.80
C PRO A 145 17.89 0.52 0.49
N GLY A 146 18.16 1.78 0.12
CA GLY A 146 18.98 2.12 -1.04
C GLY A 146 18.32 1.91 -2.41
N VAL A 147 17.14 1.29 -2.44
CA VAL A 147 16.44 0.98 -3.70
C VAL A 147 15.13 1.76 -3.78
N GLY A 148 14.46 1.95 -2.66
CA GLY A 148 13.09 2.48 -2.59
C GLY A 148 12.04 1.38 -2.82
N GLY A 149 10.76 1.77 -2.85
CA GLY A 149 9.68 0.81 -2.78
C GLY A 149 9.58 0.19 -1.39
N TYR A 150 8.67 -0.76 -1.19
CA TYR A 150 8.50 -1.41 0.10
C TYR A 150 8.01 -2.86 -0.01
N VAL A 151 8.19 -3.59 1.08
CA VAL A 151 7.54 -4.87 1.34
C VAL A 151 6.73 -4.78 2.61
N SER A 152 5.59 -5.45 2.66
CA SER A 152 4.75 -5.53 3.84
C SER A 152 4.36 -6.97 4.15
N ALA A 153 4.11 -7.24 5.42
CA ALA A 153 3.66 -8.54 5.91
C ALA A 153 2.81 -8.37 7.15
N GLY A 154 1.80 -9.20 7.28
CA GLY A 154 0.91 -9.17 8.44
C GLY A 154 -0.14 -10.25 8.40
N GLY A 155 -1.20 -10.06 9.14
CA GLY A 155 -2.28 -11.01 9.21
C GLY A 155 -3.64 -10.34 9.34
N TYR A 156 -4.66 -11.12 9.09
CA TYR A 156 -6.04 -10.70 9.25
C TYR A 156 -6.87 -11.72 10.02
N TYR A 157 -7.99 -11.23 10.54
CA TYR A 157 -9.03 -12.04 11.16
C TYR A 157 -10.41 -11.43 10.89
N SER A 158 -11.34 -12.18 10.30
CA SER A 158 -12.72 -11.76 10.13
C SER A 158 -13.57 -12.10 11.34
N LEU A 159 -14.43 -11.17 11.74
CA LEU A 159 -15.39 -11.37 12.83
C LEU A 159 -16.64 -12.14 12.40
N GLN A 160 -16.78 -12.46 11.09
CA GLN A 160 -17.90 -13.23 10.56
C GLN A 160 -17.42 -14.45 9.75
N ASP A 161 -18.31 -15.42 9.56
CA ASP A 161 -17.97 -16.72 8.98
C ASP A 161 -18.36 -16.88 7.51
N ARG A 162 -19.48 -16.29 7.10
CA ARG A 162 -20.19 -16.66 5.87
C ARG A 162 -19.35 -16.54 4.60
N LEU A 163 -18.63 -15.42 4.43
CA LEU A 163 -17.76 -15.19 3.27
C LEU A 163 -16.36 -15.81 3.43
N PHE A 164 -16.10 -16.41 4.60
CA PHE A 164 -14.84 -17.06 4.92
C PHE A 164 -14.94 -18.61 4.94
N GLN A 165 -16.09 -19.14 4.53
CA GLN A 165 -16.28 -20.57 4.29
C GLN A 165 -15.68 -20.95 2.93
N ALA A 166 -14.93 -22.06 2.93
CA ALA A 166 -14.44 -22.63 1.69
C ALA A 166 -15.60 -23.22 0.88
N SER A 167 -15.60 -22.99 -0.43
CA SER A 167 -16.67 -23.44 -1.33
C SER A 167 -16.80 -24.97 -1.43
N ASP A 168 -15.73 -25.71 -1.15
CA ASP A 168 -15.70 -27.16 -1.14
C ASP A 168 -16.08 -27.80 0.20
N GLY A 169 -16.50 -26.98 1.17
CA GLY A 169 -16.90 -27.46 2.49
C GLY A 169 -15.73 -27.86 3.41
N SER A 170 -14.48 -27.57 3.04
CA SER A 170 -13.29 -27.92 3.86
C SER A 170 -13.18 -27.12 5.16
N GLY A 171 -14.09 -26.17 5.41
CA GLY A 171 -14.19 -25.42 6.66
C GLY A 171 -14.20 -23.91 6.47
N THR A 172 -14.11 -23.20 7.60
CA THR A 172 -14.11 -21.72 7.67
C THR A 172 -12.70 -21.23 7.93
N GLN A 173 -12.19 -20.34 7.07
CA GLN A 173 -10.85 -19.76 7.16
C GLN A 173 -10.96 -18.26 7.36
N ARG A 174 -11.26 -17.82 8.59
CA ARG A 174 -11.41 -16.40 8.97
C ARG A 174 -10.10 -15.67 9.19
N ALA A 175 -9.01 -16.40 9.35
CA ALA A 175 -7.71 -15.84 9.62
C ALA A 175 -6.71 -16.26 8.54
N GLY A 176 -5.75 -15.41 8.29
CA GLY A 176 -4.70 -15.71 7.34
C GLY A 176 -3.60 -14.64 7.32
N PHE A 177 -2.69 -14.82 6.40
CA PHE A 177 -1.62 -13.88 6.10
C PHE A 177 -2.09 -12.85 5.07
N MET A 178 -1.62 -11.63 5.21
CA MET A 178 -1.63 -10.59 4.18
C MET A 178 -0.23 -10.02 4.00
N GLY A 179 0.12 -9.72 2.77
CA GLY A 179 1.38 -9.06 2.47
C GLY A 179 1.33 -8.36 1.12
N GLY A 180 2.22 -7.40 0.94
CA GLY A 180 2.27 -6.60 -0.28
C GLY A 180 3.69 -6.18 -0.63
N PHE A 181 3.82 -5.71 -1.84
CA PHE A 181 5.05 -5.19 -2.42
C PHE A 181 4.72 -4.03 -3.36
N ILE A 182 5.50 -2.96 -3.28
CA ILE A 182 5.59 -1.93 -4.31
C ILE A 182 7.05 -1.76 -4.70
N SER A 183 7.33 -1.78 -6.00
CA SER A 183 8.66 -1.54 -6.54
C SER A 183 9.10 -0.08 -6.31
N PRO A 184 10.40 0.22 -6.44
CA PRO A 184 10.86 1.59 -6.59
C PRO A 184 10.17 2.31 -7.75
N ASP A 185 10.18 3.64 -7.66
CA ASP A 185 9.68 4.52 -8.73
C ASP A 185 10.54 4.35 -9.99
N ILE A 186 9.87 4.10 -11.11
CA ILE A 186 10.47 4.13 -12.44
C ILE A 186 10.01 5.43 -13.10
N THR A 187 10.87 6.43 -13.11
CA THR A 187 10.55 7.74 -13.69
C THR A 187 10.35 7.64 -15.20
N ILE A 188 9.25 8.20 -15.68
CA ILE A 188 8.89 8.29 -17.10
C ILE A 188 8.90 9.76 -17.49
N ASN A 189 9.78 10.16 -18.42
CA ASN A 189 9.89 11.55 -18.86
C ASN A 189 8.87 11.86 -19.98
N ALA A 190 7.59 11.63 -19.73
CA ALA A 190 6.50 11.96 -20.65
C ALA A 190 5.62 13.07 -20.05
N PRO A 191 5.08 14.00 -20.87
CA PRO A 191 4.27 15.11 -20.37
C PRO A 191 3.01 14.70 -19.60
N TRP A 192 2.52 13.48 -19.83
CA TRP A 192 1.26 12.96 -19.30
C TRP A 192 1.45 11.82 -18.29
N LEU A 193 2.68 11.34 -18.07
CA LEU A 193 2.99 10.23 -17.17
C LEU A 193 4.31 10.52 -16.45
N GLN A 194 4.26 10.65 -15.13
CA GLN A 194 5.43 10.99 -14.33
C GLN A 194 6.29 9.77 -14.01
N LYS A 195 5.64 8.72 -13.52
CA LYS A 195 6.31 7.49 -13.06
C LYS A 195 5.39 6.30 -13.13
N ILE A 196 5.97 5.12 -13.05
CA ILE A 196 5.26 3.85 -12.83
C ILE A 196 5.88 3.08 -11.66
N ASN A 197 5.07 2.22 -11.01
CA ASN A 197 5.52 1.21 -10.06
C ASN A 197 4.90 -0.13 -10.41
N PHE A 198 5.61 -1.22 -10.15
CA PHE A 198 5.04 -2.55 -10.10
C PHE A 198 4.56 -2.83 -8.67
N THR A 199 3.41 -3.47 -8.57
CA THR A 199 2.81 -3.81 -7.28
C THR A 199 2.26 -5.21 -7.29
N ALA A 200 2.24 -5.83 -6.13
CA ALA A 200 1.54 -7.09 -5.90
C ALA A 200 1.13 -7.19 -4.43
N ASP A 201 0.05 -7.90 -4.17
CA ASP A 201 -0.34 -8.28 -2.82
C ASP A 201 -1.02 -9.63 -2.78
N VAL A 202 -1.15 -10.15 -1.58
CA VAL A 202 -1.80 -11.41 -1.29
C VAL A 202 -2.60 -11.32 0.00
N GLN A 203 -3.80 -11.85 -0.02
CA GLN A 203 -4.55 -12.24 1.16
C GLN A 203 -4.79 -13.74 1.08
N THR A 204 -4.22 -14.52 1.99
CA THR A 204 -4.35 -15.97 1.97
C THR A 204 -5.74 -16.41 2.46
N GLY A 205 -6.10 -17.62 2.15
CA GLY A 205 -7.34 -18.26 2.60
C GLY A 205 -8.14 -18.85 1.44
N LYS A 206 -8.77 -19.99 1.70
CA LYS A 206 -9.71 -20.60 0.78
C LYS A 206 -11.11 -20.09 1.12
N ASN A 207 -11.39 -18.88 0.65
CA ASN A 207 -12.61 -18.12 0.96
C ASN A 207 -12.85 -17.08 -0.12
N ALA A 208 -13.92 -16.26 0.00
CA ALA A 208 -14.28 -15.26 -0.99
C ALA A 208 -13.25 -14.11 -1.16
N PHE A 209 -12.38 -13.89 -0.17
CA PHE A 209 -11.37 -12.81 -0.18
C PHE A 209 -9.96 -13.30 -0.47
N GLY A 210 -9.72 -14.62 -0.36
CA GLY A 210 -8.40 -15.19 -0.59
C GLY A 210 -7.97 -15.04 -2.04
N ALA A 211 -6.99 -14.17 -2.28
CA ALA A 211 -6.51 -13.87 -3.63
C ALA A 211 -5.05 -13.39 -3.61
N VAL A 212 -4.44 -13.42 -4.77
CA VAL A 212 -3.20 -12.73 -5.09
C VAL A 212 -3.45 -11.83 -6.30
N GLY A 213 -3.03 -10.58 -6.22
CA GLY A 213 -3.10 -9.62 -7.31
C GLY A 213 -1.75 -9.02 -7.62
N GLY A 214 -1.60 -8.44 -8.81
CA GLY A 214 -0.40 -7.71 -9.17
C GLY A 214 -0.55 -6.98 -10.48
N GLY A 215 0.14 -5.86 -10.60
CA GLY A 215 0.01 -5.00 -11.76
C GLY A 215 0.94 -3.80 -11.74
N VAL A 216 0.48 -2.73 -12.35
CA VAL A 216 1.24 -1.51 -12.56
C VAL A 216 0.43 -0.30 -12.12
N TYR A 217 1.03 0.55 -11.31
CA TYR A 217 0.58 1.93 -11.08
C TYR A 217 1.13 2.84 -12.15
N PHE A 218 0.29 3.68 -12.71
CA PHE A 218 0.61 4.76 -13.65
C PHE A 218 0.29 6.10 -12.99
N TYR A 219 1.31 6.85 -12.57
CA TYR A 219 1.15 8.14 -11.92
C TYR A 219 1.14 9.26 -12.94
N PHE A 220 -0.01 9.87 -13.15
CA PHE A 220 -0.19 11.01 -14.05
C PHE A 220 0.18 12.34 -13.38
N SER A 221 0.06 12.37 -12.05
CA SER A 221 0.49 13.48 -11.21
C SER A 221 0.77 12.96 -9.79
N ASP A 222 1.17 13.85 -8.88
CA ASP A 222 1.29 13.51 -7.46
C ASP A 222 -0.07 13.23 -6.78
N LYS A 223 -1.17 13.42 -7.49
CA LYS A 223 -2.54 13.34 -6.97
C LYS A 223 -3.43 12.38 -7.73
N VAL A 224 -3.00 11.88 -8.86
CA VAL A 224 -3.83 11.03 -9.72
C VAL A 224 -2.99 9.89 -10.23
N ASP A 225 -3.44 8.68 -9.94
CA ASP A 225 -2.87 7.48 -10.54
C ASP A 225 -3.95 6.47 -10.97
N VAL A 226 -3.52 5.52 -11.74
CA VAL A 226 -4.33 4.37 -12.19
C VAL A 226 -3.53 3.10 -11.97
N LEU A 227 -4.13 2.17 -11.25
CA LEU A 227 -3.63 0.83 -11.05
C LEU A 227 -4.37 -0.15 -11.95
N THR A 228 -3.68 -1.09 -12.57
CA THR A 228 -4.31 -2.14 -13.36
C THR A 228 -3.52 -3.43 -13.35
N GLY A 229 -4.23 -4.56 -13.40
CA GLY A 229 -3.64 -5.89 -13.50
C GLY A 229 -4.60 -7.02 -13.13
N PRO A 230 -4.14 -8.27 -13.19
CA PRO A 230 -4.92 -9.46 -12.84
C PRO A 230 -5.00 -9.71 -11.34
N VAL A 231 -6.11 -10.32 -10.92
CA VAL A 231 -6.34 -10.89 -9.60
C VAL A 231 -6.70 -12.36 -9.77
N TYR A 232 -6.04 -13.23 -9.02
CA TYR A 232 -6.29 -14.67 -8.97
C TYR A 232 -6.83 -15.07 -7.60
N PHE A 233 -8.04 -15.64 -7.56
CA PHE A 233 -8.69 -16.12 -6.35
C PHE A 233 -8.35 -17.56 -6.04
N PHE A 234 -8.02 -17.87 -4.79
CA PHE A 234 -7.68 -19.23 -4.35
C PHE A 234 -8.88 -20.15 -4.27
N ASP A 235 -10.09 -19.61 -4.09
CA ASP A 235 -11.35 -20.37 -4.06
C ASP A 235 -12.28 -19.91 -5.19
N ALA A 236 -12.16 -20.53 -6.34
CA ALA A 236 -13.01 -20.26 -7.51
C ALA A 236 -14.50 -20.45 -7.21
N GLY A 237 -14.85 -21.43 -6.39
CA GLY A 237 -16.23 -21.73 -6.04
C GLY A 237 -16.91 -20.65 -5.21
N SER A 238 -16.14 -19.83 -4.49
CA SER A 238 -16.63 -18.66 -3.77
C SER A 238 -16.82 -17.42 -4.68
N GLN A 239 -16.42 -17.50 -5.95
CA GLN A 239 -16.56 -16.42 -6.91
C GLN A 239 -17.75 -16.65 -7.87
N PRO A 240 -18.41 -15.60 -8.36
CA PRO A 240 -19.50 -15.71 -9.31
C PRO A 240 -19.09 -16.52 -10.56
N GLY A 241 -19.88 -17.55 -10.88
CA GLY A 241 -19.61 -18.43 -12.01
C GLY A 241 -18.37 -19.31 -11.88
N GLY A 242 -17.83 -19.49 -10.66
CA GLY A 242 -16.67 -20.34 -10.40
C GLY A 242 -15.39 -19.85 -11.06
N ARG A 243 -15.22 -18.56 -11.23
CA ARG A 243 -14.07 -18.00 -11.94
C ARG A 243 -12.97 -17.59 -11.00
N GLN A 244 -11.73 -17.92 -11.38
CA GLN A 244 -10.53 -17.60 -10.57
C GLN A 244 -9.86 -16.30 -10.96
N TRP A 245 -10.00 -15.85 -12.21
CA TRP A 245 -9.27 -14.70 -12.74
C TRP A 245 -10.18 -13.54 -13.03
N PHE A 246 -9.83 -12.39 -12.46
CA PHE A 246 -10.39 -11.09 -12.76
C PHE A 246 -9.28 -10.15 -13.22
N TRP A 247 -9.67 -9.10 -13.92
CA TRP A 247 -8.83 -7.95 -14.19
C TRP A 247 -9.41 -6.74 -13.48
N THR A 248 -8.55 -5.91 -12.89
CA THR A 248 -8.99 -4.67 -12.26
C THR A 248 -8.38 -3.45 -12.94
N VAL A 249 -9.13 -2.36 -12.95
CA VAL A 249 -8.65 -1.00 -13.21
C VAL A 249 -9.17 -0.15 -12.06
N GLN A 250 -8.25 0.50 -11.34
CA GLN A 250 -8.53 1.32 -10.18
C GLN A 250 -8.01 2.73 -10.45
N LEU A 251 -8.82 3.74 -10.15
CA LEU A 251 -8.45 5.16 -10.24
C LEU A 251 -8.39 5.73 -8.83
N ASP A 252 -7.26 6.34 -8.51
CA ASP A 252 -7.02 7.00 -7.24
C ASP A 252 -6.81 8.51 -7.45
N VAL A 253 -7.50 9.32 -6.61
CA VAL A 253 -7.42 10.79 -6.69
C VAL A 253 -7.32 11.39 -5.30
N ASP A 254 -6.21 12.08 -5.02
CA ASP A 254 -6.02 12.88 -3.81
C ASP A 254 -6.51 14.32 -3.99
N MET A 255 -7.32 14.78 -3.05
CA MET A 255 -7.94 16.11 -3.08
C MET A 255 -7.60 16.91 -1.82
N PRO A 256 -6.39 17.49 -1.69
CA PRO A 256 -6.04 18.27 -0.51
C PRO A 256 -7.04 19.39 -0.23
N LEU A 257 -7.68 19.39 0.95
CA LEU A 257 -8.66 20.40 1.36
C LEU A 257 -8.00 21.74 1.70
N MET A 258 -6.71 21.73 1.99
CA MET A 258 -5.91 22.92 2.22
C MET A 258 -4.79 22.99 1.18
N SER A 259 -4.65 24.12 0.52
CA SER A 259 -3.47 24.38 -0.30
C SER A 259 -2.25 24.40 0.62
N SER A 260 -1.32 23.47 0.41
CA SER A 260 0.02 23.59 1.02
C SER A 260 0.59 24.96 0.66
N PRO A 261 1.11 25.75 1.62
CA PRO A 261 1.94 26.88 1.29
C PRO A 261 3.03 26.39 0.35
N ALA A 262 3.20 27.05 -0.78
CA ALA A 262 4.25 26.70 -1.74
C ALA A 262 5.56 26.51 -0.97
N ALA A 263 6.17 25.34 -1.07
CA ALA A 263 7.45 25.08 -0.42
C ALA A 263 8.40 26.21 -0.79
N THR A 264 8.85 26.97 0.21
CA THR A 264 9.89 27.96 0.01
C THR A 264 11.07 27.22 -0.59
N PRO A 265 11.56 27.58 -1.79
CA PRO A 265 12.65 26.84 -2.41
C PRO A 265 13.79 26.77 -1.41
N THR A 266 14.20 25.58 -1.04
CA THR A 266 15.36 25.34 -0.18
C THR A 266 16.52 26.10 -0.79
N PRO A 267 17.20 27.02 -0.06
CA PRO A 267 18.34 27.73 -0.59
C PRO A 267 19.32 26.68 -1.13
N ALA A 268 19.74 26.86 -2.38
CA ALA A 268 20.73 25.99 -2.98
C ALA A 268 21.94 25.88 -2.01
N PRO A 269 22.48 24.67 -1.78
CA PRO A 269 23.64 24.52 -0.91
C PRO A 269 24.73 25.48 -1.38
N PRO A 270 25.42 26.17 -0.46
CA PRO A 270 26.46 27.12 -0.83
C PRO A 270 27.45 26.41 -1.74
N LYS A 271 27.67 27.01 -2.93
CA LYS A 271 28.60 26.50 -3.92
C LYS A 271 29.94 26.30 -3.22
N ALA A 272 30.40 25.06 -3.13
CA ALA A 272 31.68 24.77 -2.52
C ALA A 272 32.74 25.71 -3.09
N ALA A 273 33.37 26.49 -2.22
CA ALA A 273 34.45 27.37 -2.62
C ALA A 273 35.54 26.49 -3.29
N SER A 274 35.83 26.83 -4.55
CA SER A 274 36.93 26.18 -5.27
C SER A 274 38.21 26.41 -4.50
N VAL A 275 38.78 25.32 -3.96
CA VAL A 275 40.11 25.34 -3.37
C VAL A 275 41.10 25.65 -4.48
N PRO A 276 41.96 26.70 -4.34
CA PRO A 276 43.02 26.97 -5.32
C PRO A 276 43.95 25.74 -5.39
N ALA A 277 44.21 25.28 -6.60
CA ALA A 277 45.20 24.24 -6.86
C ALA A 277 46.60 24.87 -6.78
N ASP A 278 47.17 24.94 -5.58
CA ASP A 278 48.61 25.18 -5.46
C ASP A 278 49.34 23.84 -5.55
N GLY A 279 49.95 23.67 -6.74
CA GLY A 279 50.83 22.58 -7.03
C GLY A 279 52.15 22.66 -6.26
N LYS A 280 52.43 21.62 -5.47
CA LYS A 280 53.82 21.14 -5.26
C LYS A 280 53.79 19.66 -4.88
N THR A 281 54.04 18.86 -5.86
CA THR A 281 54.34 17.44 -5.74
C THR A 281 55.71 17.29 -5.05
N THR A 282 55.74 16.69 -3.87
CA THR A 282 56.97 16.07 -3.33
C THR A 282 56.76 14.57 -3.29
N ALA A 283 57.51 13.88 -4.12
CA ALA A 283 57.59 12.43 -4.16
C ALA A 283 58.18 11.90 -2.87
N ALA A 284 57.43 11.06 -2.16
CA ALA A 284 57.94 10.23 -1.08
C ALA A 284 58.05 8.78 -1.55
N ALA A 285 59.23 8.22 -1.30
CA ALA A 285 59.68 6.90 -1.75
C ALA A 285 58.85 5.75 -1.15
N ALA A 286 58.66 4.69 -1.93
CA ALA A 286 58.04 3.44 -1.54
C ALA A 286 59.00 2.61 -0.62
N PRO A 287 58.50 1.91 0.40
CA PRO A 287 59.23 0.89 1.12
C PRO A 287 59.18 -0.46 0.40
N PRO A 288 60.18 -1.34 0.61
CA PRO A 288 60.35 -2.57 -0.16
C PRO A 288 59.40 -3.69 0.27
N ALA A 289 59.03 -4.50 -0.70
CA ALA A 289 58.26 -5.71 -0.54
C ALA A 289 59.06 -6.77 0.23
N ASP A 290 58.45 -7.31 1.30
CA ASP A 290 58.96 -8.51 1.97
C ASP A 290 58.07 -9.70 1.58
N GLY A 291 58.66 -10.67 0.95
CA GLY A 291 58.04 -11.89 0.48
C GLY A 291 58.05 -12.96 1.57
N THR A 292 56.88 -13.47 1.94
CA THR A 292 56.79 -14.83 2.49
C THR A 292 55.50 -15.50 1.98
N SER A 293 55.77 -16.41 1.05
CA SER A 293 54.84 -17.48 0.65
C SER A 293 54.46 -18.37 1.84
N ARG A 294 53.19 -18.56 2.09
CA ARG A 294 52.67 -19.70 2.85
C ARG A 294 51.63 -20.44 2.03
N GLU A 295 52.06 -21.61 1.61
CA GLU A 295 51.28 -22.72 1.10
C GLU A 295 50.23 -23.13 2.12
N ALA A 296 48.95 -23.20 1.74
CA ALA A 296 47.85 -23.73 2.55
C ALA A 296 47.28 -24.95 1.86
N GLU A 297 47.42 -26.03 2.53
CA GLU A 297 47.02 -27.40 2.33
C GLU A 297 45.48 -27.54 2.26
N ALA A 298 44.95 -28.33 1.32
CA ALA A 298 43.54 -28.62 1.13
C ALA A 298 43.08 -29.74 2.10
N PRO A 299 41.86 -29.65 2.69
CA PRO A 299 41.31 -30.77 3.44
C PRO A 299 40.55 -31.74 2.54
N LYS A 300 40.83 -33.03 2.76
CA LYS A 300 40.17 -34.22 2.22
C LYS A 300 38.75 -34.37 2.81
N LYS A 301 37.81 -34.76 1.95
CA LYS A 301 36.51 -35.30 2.32
C LYS A 301 36.64 -36.73 2.91
N PRO A 302 35.66 -37.06 3.76
CA PRO A 302 34.96 -38.32 3.57
C PRO A 302 33.57 -38.08 2.99
#